data_24618e11129d8703e0a8f912032385e0
#
_entry.id   24618e11129d8703e0a8f912032385e0
#
_cell.length_a   1.000
_cell.length_b   1.000
_cell.length_c   1.000
_cell.angle_alpha   90.00
_cell.angle_beta   90.00
_cell.angle_gamma   90.00
#
_symmetry.space_group_name_H-M   'P 1'
#
loop_
_entity.id
_entity.type
_entity.pdbx_description
1 polymer ?
#
loop_
_entity_poly.entity_id
_entity_poly.type
_entity_poly.pdbx_seq_one_letter_code
_entity_poly.pdbx_strand_id
1 'polypeptide(L)'
;MSPPSGATERESNLARLLGSGSAGISELAVFHPVDTIAKRLMSNETRIKNSSQLNAVIFKDKAAAPVGKKFVSLFPGLGYAAGYKVLQRIYKYGGQPVARDYLTKHYGSDFEAAFGKKTGKAILHSTAGSLIGIGEIVLLPLDVLKIKRQTNPEAFRGRGVLKIVADEGFGLYRGWGWTAARNAPGSFALFGGSAFAKEYLFKLQDYNKASWFQNFVASIAGATASLVVSAPLDVIKTRIQNRNFENPEGGFKILTKMARNEGISAFFKGLVPKLLMTGPKLVFSFWLAQTLIPAFDKVIAGK
;
A
#
# COMPACT_ATOMS: atom_id res chain seq x y z
N MET A 1 -5.11 -6.18 5.01
CA MET A 1 -5.66 -6.08 6.37
C MET A 1 -6.79 -7.07 6.46
N SER A 2 -6.66 -8.10 7.28
CA SER A 2 -7.78 -8.96 7.62
C SER A 2 -8.81 -8.14 8.39
N PRO A 3 -10.12 -8.43 8.27
CA PRO A 3 -11.13 -7.78 9.09
C PRO A 3 -10.78 -7.96 10.57
N PRO A 4 -11.09 -6.98 11.44
CA PRO A 4 -10.83 -7.12 12.86
C PRO A 4 -11.52 -8.38 13.39
N SER A 5 -10.74 -9.28 13.97
CA SER A 5 -11.21 -10.52 14.63
C SER A 5 -11.91 -10.22 15.97
N GLY A 6 -12.93 -9.42 15.93
CA GLY A 6 -13.73 -8.99 17.07
C GLY A 6 -15.13 -8.58 16.64
N ALA A 7 -15.47 -8.77 15.37
CA ALA A 7 -16.82 -8.55 14.88
C ALA A 7 -17.73 -9.69 15.40
N THR A 8 -18.76 -9.33 16.11
CA THR A 8 -19.82 -10.23 16.51
C THR A 8 -20.39 -10.94 15.27
N GLU A 9 -20.73 -12.22 15.36
CA GLU A 9 -21.26 -13.08 14.27
C GLU A 9 -22.51 -12.55 13.55
N ARG A 10 -22.98 -11.35 13.88
CA ARG A 10 -24.23 -10.73 13.40
C ARG A 10 -24.07 -9.61 12.39
N GLU A 11 -22.84 -9.12 12.11
CA GLU A 11 -22.66 -8.01 11.17
C GLU A 11 -22.76 -8.47 9.72
N SER A 12 -23.59 -7.80 8.92
CA SER A 12 -23.76 -8.13 7.51
C SER A 12 -22.46 -7.89 6.71
N ASN A 13 -22.21 -8.75 5.71
CA ASN A 13 -21.05 -8.59 4.82
C ASN A 13 -21.09 -7.23 4.09
N LEU A 14 -22.29 -6.70 3.83
CA LEU A 14 -22.48 -5.39 3.20
C LEU A 14 -22.06 -4.26 4.16
N ALA A 15 -22.44 -4.33 5.45
CA ALA A 15 -22.00 -3.35 6.46
C ALA A 15 -20.47 -3.32 6.61
N ARG A 16 -19.85 -4.50 6.61
CA ARG A 16 -18.38 -4.64 6.66
C ARG A 16 -17.73 -4.03 5.42
N LEU A 17 -18.27 -4.27 4.23
CA LEU A 17 -17.76 -3.71 2.98
C LEU A 17 -17.88 -2.17 2.96
N LEU A 18 -19.06 -1.64 3.27
CA LEU A 18 -19.31 -0.21 3.31
C LEU A 18 -18.52 0.51 4.40
N GLY A 19 -18.52 -0.03 5.62
CA GLY A 19 -17.79 0.54 6.74
C GLY A 19 -16.28 0.55 6.53
N SER A 20 -15.70 -0.58 6.10
CA SER A 20 -14.29 -0.66 5.81
C SER A 20 -13.88 0.15 4.56
N GLY A 21 -14.76 0.23 3.57
CA GLY A 21 -14.59 1.05 2.37
C GLY A 21 -14.53 2.54 2.72
N SER A 22 -15.53 3.02 3.45
CA SER A 22 -15.62 4.42 3.92
C SER A 22 -14.43 4.78 4.82
N ALA A 23 -14.07 3.91 5.78
CA ALA A 23 -12.88 4.10 6.59
C ALA A 23 -11.60 4.23 5.74
N GLY A 24 -11.49 3.43 4.68
CA GLY A 24 -10.35 3.49 3.76
C GLY A 24 -10.27 4.75 2.92
N ILE A 25 -11.41 5.29 2.50
CA ILE A 25 -11.47 6.57 1.78
C ILE A 25 -11.11 7.72 2.72
N SER A 26 -11.65 7.72 3.94
CA SER A 26 -11.33 8.73 4.96
C SER A 26 -9.85 8.68 5.37
N GLU A 27 -9.31 7.48 5.59
CA GLU A 27 -7.87 7.26 5.80
C GLU A 27 -7.04 7.86 4.66
N LEU A 28 -7.46 7.61 3.41
CA LEU A 28 -6.77 8.16 2.26
C LEU A 28 -6.82 9.69 2.24
N ALA A 29 -7.98 10.30 2.50
CA ALA A 29 -8.12 11.75 2.50
C ALA A 29 -7.21 12.41 3.55
N VAL A 30 -7.14 11.84 4.76
CA VAL A 30 -6.31 12.37 5.85
C VAL A 30 -4.81 12.19 5.57
N PHE A 31 -4.40 11.02 5.10
CA PHE A 31 -2.97 10.66 4.94
C PHE A 31 -2.41 10.82 3.53
N HIS A 32 -3.22 11.29 2.57
CA HIS A 32 -2.79 11.54 1.20
C HIS A 32 -1.59 12.50 1.07
N PRO A 33 -1.50 13.59 1.86
CA PRO A 33 -0.35 14.47 1.84
C PRO A 33 0.97 13.73 2.10
N VAL A 34 0.99 12.82 3.06
CA VAL A 34 2.20 12.05 3.39
C VAL A 34 2.56 11.07 2.28
N ASP A 35 1.57 10.40 1.70
CA ASP A 35 1.79 9.53 0.52
C ASP A 35 2.38 10.35 -0.65
N THR A 36 1.89 11.57 -0.86
CA THR A 36 2.40 12.47 -1.91
C THR A 36 3.84 12.89 -1.64
N ILE A 37 4.17 13.29 -0.40
CA ILE A 37 5.54 13.61 0.02
C ILE A 37 6.46 12.41 -0.24
N ALA A 38 6.08 11.23 0.23
CA ALA A 38 6.87 10.01 0.04
C ALA A 38 7.12 9.72 -1.44
N LYS A 39 6.09 9.83 -2.29
CA LYS A 39 6.22 9.60 -3.74
C LYS A 39 7.09 10.66 -4.44
N ARG A 40 6.98 11.93 -4.04
CA ARG A 40 7.83 13.00 -4.58
C ARG A 40 9.31 12.81 -4.17
N LEU A 41 9.57 12.36 -2.94
CA LEU A 41 10.93 12.00 -2.50
C LEU A 41 11.49 10.80 -3.27
N MET A 42 10.68 9.75 -3.47
CA MET A 42 11.09 8.56 -4.25
C MET A 42 11.41 8.90 -5.71
N SER A 43 10.61 9.79 -6.32
CA SER A 43 10.80 10.21 -7.72
C SER A 43 11.97 11.17 -7.92
N ASN A 44 12.48 11.77 -6.86
CA ASN A 44 13.60 12.70 -6.93
C ASN A 44 14.92 11.97 -7.16
N GLU A 45 15.61 12.30 -8.26
CA GLU A 45 16.88 11.69 -8.66
C GLU A 45 18.11 12.39 -8.09
N THR A 46 17.92 13.60 -7.53
CA THR A 46 19.03 14.37 -6.97
C THR A 46 19.18 14.13 -5.46
N ARG A 47 20.41 14.31 -4.97
CA ARG A 47 20.67 14.27 -3.53
C ARG A 47 20.21 15.58 -2.89
N ILE A 48 19.38 15.47 -1.85
CA ILE A 48 18.90 16.62 -1.08
C ILE A 48 19.95 16.98 -0.05
N LYS A 49 20.49 18.20 -0.13
CA LYS A 49 21.59 18.68 0.74
C LYS A 49 21.10 19.65 1.82
N ASN A 50 19.99 20.33 1.60
CA ASN A 50 19.48 21.35 2.51
C ASN A 50 17.95 21.41 2.51
N SER A 51 17.38 22.14 3.47
CA SER A 51 15.93 22.28 3.65
C SER A 51 15.24 23.00 2.49
N SER A 52 15.93 23.92 1.81
CA SER A 52 15.40 24.61 0.63
C SER A 52 15.16 23.63 -0.54
N GLN A 53 16.13 22.76 -0.80
CA GLN A 53 15.98 21.69 -1.80
C GLN A 53 14.88 20.71 -1.41
N LEU A 54 14.78 20.35 -0.13
CA LEU A 54 13.68 19.50 0.36
C LEU A 54 12.33 20.15 0.12
N ASN A 55 12.18 21.45 0.44
CA ASN A 55 10.97 22.21 0.17
C ASN A 55 10.61 22.24 -1.33
N ALA A 56 11.62 22.45 -2.20
CA ALA A 56 11.43 22.43 -3.64
C ALA A 56 10.98 21.06 -4.16
N VAL A 57 11.55 19.95 -3.66
CA VAL A 57 11.16 18.60 -4.04
C VAL A 57 9.73 18.28 -3.58
N ILE A 58 9.37 18.66 -2.34
CA ILE A 58 8.06 18.36 -1.75
C ILE A 58 6.95 19.21 -2.40
N PHE A 59 7.13 20.53 -2.55
CA PHE A 59 6.07 21.45 -2.98
C PHE A 59 6.15 21.87 -4.45
N LYS A 60 7.25 21.54 -5.13
CA LYS A 60 7.48 21.81 -6.55
C LYS A 60 7.27 23.31 -6.90
N ASP A 61 6.40 23.62 -7.88
CA ASP A 61 6.01 24.96 -8.28
C ASP A 61 5.38 25.81 -7.15
N LYS A 62 4.94 25.19 -6.06
CA LYS A 62 4.37 25.85 -4.88
C LYS A 62 5.39 26.05 -3.74
N ALA A 63 6.69 25.77 -3.97
CA ALA A 63 7.71 25.88 -2.92
C ALA A 63 7.83 27.28 -2.27
N ALA A 64 7.56 28.34 -3.02
CA ALA A 64 7.53 29.72 -2.54
C ALA A 64 6.14 30.22 -2.11
N ALA A 65 5.09 29.39 -2.25
CA ALA A 65 3.72 29.78 -1.94
C ALA A 65 3.43 29.79 -0.42
N PRO A 66 2.37 30.51 0.03
CA PRO A 66 1.89 30.45 1.41
C PRO A 66 1.55 29.02 1.85
N VAL A 67 1.61 28.75 3.18
CA VAL A 67 1.44 27.43 3.78
C VAL A 67 0.15 26.74 3.33
N GLY A 68 -0.98 27.43 3.27
CA GLY A 68 -2.25 26.86 2.80
C GLY A 68 -2.18 26.35 1.36
N LYS A 69 -1.55 27.10 0.44
CA LYS A 69 -1.36 26.67 -0.95
C LYS A 69 -0.38 25.52 -1.07
N LYS A 70 0.65 25.48 -0.22
CA LYS A 70 1.56 24.33 -0.10
C LYS A 70 0.81 23.08 0.32
N PHE A 71 -0.01 23.17 1.36
CA PHE A 71 -0.80 22.04 1.87
C PHE A 71 -1.75 21.50 0.79
N VAL A 72 -2.52 22.34 0.12
CA VAL A 72 -3.43 21.94 -0.96
C VAL A 72 -2.67 21.27 -2.09
N SER A 73 -1.42 21.66 -2.39
CA SER A 73 -0.58 21.05 -3.42
C SER A 73 -0.18 19.60 -3.12
N LEU A 74 -0.47 19.09 -1.94
CA LEU A 74 -0.19 17.71 -1.54
C LEU A 74 -1.37 16.74 -1.80
N PHE A 75 -2.47 17.24 -2.39
CA PHE A 75 -3.65 16.42 -2.71
C PHE A 75 -3.84 16.05 -4.20
N PRO A 76 -2.83 16.11 -5.07
CA PRO A 76 -3.04 15.76 -6.48
C PRO A 76 -3.32 14.27 -6.60
N GLY A 77 -4.25 13.91 -7.49
CA GLY A 77 -4.54 12.51 -7.78
C GLY A 77 -5.37 11.78 -6.71
N LEU A 78 -6.00 12.50 -5.79
CA LEU A 78 -6.84 11.92 -4.74
C LEU A 78 -7.95 11.03 -5.31
N GLY A 79 -8.61 11.43 -6.41
CA GLY A 79 -9.65 10.64 -7.06
C GLY A 79 -9.13 9.30 -7.58
N TYR A 80 -7.98 9.29 -8.25
CA TYR A 80 -7.34 8.03 -8.70
C TYR A 80 -6.93 7.15 -7.52
N ALA A 81 -6.45 7.79 -6.45
CA ALA A 81 -6.07 7.08 -5.23
C ALA A 81 -7.29 6.46 -4.53
N ALA A 82 -8.43 7.14 -4.52
CA ALA A 82 -9.69 6.62 -3.97
C ALA A 82 -10.19 5.44 -4.78
N GLY A 83 -10.28 5.57 -6.11
CA GLY A 83 -10.67 4.48 -7.00
C GLY A 83 -9.77 3.25 -6.84
N TYR A 84 -8.46 3.44 -6.87
CA TYR A 84 -7.50 2.37 -6.61
C TYR A 84 -7.71 1.72 -5.25
N LYS A 85 -7.89 2.50 -4.18
CA LYS A 85 -8.08 2.00 -2.81
C LYS A 85 -9.35 1.16 -2.67
N VAL A 86 -10.45 1.59 -3.26
CA VAL A 86 -11.73 0.85 -3.24
C VAL A 86 -11.58 -0.48 -3.99
N LEU A 87 -11.11 -0.44 -5.23
CA LEU A 87 -10.93 -1.66 -6.03
C LEU A 87 -9.91 -2.62 -5.43
N GLN A 88 -8.81 -2.09 -4.88
CA GLN A 88 -7.82 -2.89 -4.15
C GLN A 88 -8.44 -3.62 -2.95
N ARG A 89 -9.31 -2.95 -2.21
CA ARG A 89 -10.00 -3.59 -1.09
C ARG A 89 -10.94 -4.69 -1.56
N ILE A 90 -11.78 -4.41 -2.55
CA ILE A 90 -12.69 -5.41 -3.14
C ILE A 90 -11.87 -6.63 -3.62
N TYR A 91 -10.80 -6.41 -4.37
CA TYR A 91 -9.93 -7.46 -4.87
C TYR A 91 -9.31 -8.29 -3.74
N LYS A 92 -8.78 -7.65 -2.70
CA LYS A 92 -8.14 -8.36 -1.57
C LYS A 92 -9.15 -9.09 -0.69
N TYR A 93 -10.29 -8.48 -0.40
CA TYR A 93 -11.33 -9.14 0.41
C TYR A 93 -11.96 -10.34 -0.31
N GLY A 94 -12.16 -10.25 -1.62
CA GLY A 94 -12.69 -11.36 -2.42
C GLY A 94 -11.64 -12.43 -2.70
N GLY A 95 -10.43 -12.03 -3.09
CA GLY A 95 -9.39 -12.95 -3.56
C GLY A 95 -8.62 -13.67 -2.44
N GLN A 96 -8.33 -12.99 -1.33
CA GLN A 96 -7.46 -13.56 -0.29
C GLN A 96 -8.05 -14.82 0.39
N PRO A 97 -9.34 -14.87 0.77
CA PRO A 97 -9.94 -16.10 1.28
C PRO A 97 -9.86 -17.24 0.27
N VAL A 98 -10.18 -16.98 -0.99
CA VAL A 98 -10.16 -17.99 -2.06
C VAL A 98 -8.76 -18.57 -2.24
N ALA A 99 -7.73 -17.71 -2.36
CA ALA A 99 -6.35 -18.16 -2.50
C ALA A 99 -5.87 -18.94 -1.27
N ARG A 100 -6.21 -18.47 -0.07
CA ARG A 100 -5.88 -19.17 1.18
C ARG A 100 -6.53 -20.55 1.25
N ASP A 101 -7.82 -20.63 0.97
CA ASP A 101 -8.58 -21.88 1.09
C ASP A 101 -8.12 -22.90 0.03
N TYR A 102 -7.81 -22.43 -1.19
CA TYR A 102 -7.21 -23.27 -2.23
C TYR A 102 -5.84 -23.82 -1.79
N LEU A 103 -4.93 -22.97 -1.30
CA LEU A 103 -3.61 -23.42 -0.84
C LEU A 103 -3.72 -24.33 0.39
N THR A 104 -4.62 -24.06 1.31
CA THR A 104 -4.82 -24.90 2.50
C THR A 104 -5.31 -26.28 2.11
N LYS A 105 -6.23 -26.36 1.14
CA LYS A 105 -6.80 -27.62 0.68
C LYS A 105 -5.77 -28.49 -0.05
N HIS A 106 -4.91 -27.91 -0.89
CA HIS A 106 -4.02 -28.64 -1.79
C HIS A 106 -2.60 -28.83 -1.25
N TYR A 107 -2.13 -27.89 -0.41
CA TYR A 107 -0.74 -27.84 0.06
C TYR A 107 -0.59 -27.71 1.56
N GLY A 108 -1.70 -27.72 2.32
CA GLY A 108 -1.68 -27.50 3.77
C GLY A 108 -0.81 -28.52 4.51
N SER A 109 -0.94 -29.81 4.16
CA SER A 109 -0.14 -30.91 4.71
C SER A 109 1.36 -30.73 4.41
N ASP A 110 1.70 -30.31 3.21
CA ASP A 110 3.10 -30.17 2.78
C ASP A 110 3.79 -29.03 3.54
N PHE A 111 3.08 -27.90 3.70
CA PHE A 111 3.57 -26.80 4.52
C PHE A 111 3.69 -27.17 5.99
N GLU A 112 2.76 -27.93 6.54
CA GLU A 112 2.84 -28.42 7.93
C GLU A 112 3.97 -29.42 8.12
N ALA A 113 4.21 -30.31 7.16
CA ALA A 113 5.31 -31.28 7.20
C ALA A 113 6.68 -30.59 7.10
N ALA A 114 6.82 -29.58 6.21
CA ALA A 114 8.08 -28.89 5.97
C ALA A 114 8.46 -27.91 7.10
N PHE A 115 7.48 -27.21 7.69
CA PHE A 115 7.74 -26.08 8.61
C PHE A 115 7.09 -26.25 9.99
N GLY A 116 6.42 -27.37 10.24
CA GLY A 116 5.64 -27.60 11.44
C GLY A 116 4.27 -26.91 11.43
N LYS A 117 3.35 -27.40 12.23
CA LYS A 117 1.92 -27.02 12.18
C LYS A 117 1.63 -25.52 12.30
N LYS A 118 2.35 -24.80 13.19
CA LYS A 118 2.15 -23.35 13.38
C LYS A 118 2.81 -22.53 12.27
N THR A 119 4.10 -22.76 12.08
CA THR A 119 4.91 -22.00 11.10
C THR A 119 4.45 -22.30 9.67
N GLY A 120 4.13 -23.55 9.34
CA GLY A 120 3.59 -23.94 8.05
C GLY A 120 2.30 -23.21 7.70
N LYS A 121 1.37 -23.09 8.64
CA LYS A 121 0.14 -22.32 8.46
C LYS A 121 0.41 -20.83 8.26
N ALA A 122 1.34 -20.24 8.99
CA ALA A 122 1.71 -18.82 8.85
C ALA A 122 2.37 -18.56 7.48
N ILE A 123 3.28 -19.43 7.04
CA ILE A 123 3.94 -19.34 5.73
C ILE A 123 2.92 -19.52 4.60
N LEU A 124 2.00 -20.47 4.71
CA LEU A 124 0.94 -20.69 3.72
C LEU A 124 0.05 -19.45 3.57
N HIS A 125 -0.36 -18.82 4.67
CA HIS A 125 -1.12 -17.58 4.64
C HIS A 125 -0.33 -16.41 4.03
N SER A 126 0.98 -16.35 4.31
CA SER A 126 1.89 -15.35 3.71
C SER A 126 2.03 -15.57 2.21
N THR A 127 2.12 -16.82 1.77
CA THR A 127 2.18 -17.20 0.35
C THR A 127 0.88 -16.84 -0.37
N ALA A 128 -0.28 -17.13 0.23
CA ALA A 128 -1.58 -16.70 -0.30
C ALA A 128 -1.65 -15.18 -0.47
N GLY A 129 -1.22 -14.44 0.56
CA GLY A 129 -1.12 -12.98 0.50
C GLY A 129 -0.18 -12.48 -0.59
N SER A 130 0.93 -13.18 -0.82
CA SER A 130 1.90 -12.83 -1.88
C SER A 130 1.30 -13.05 -3.28
N LEU A 131 0.58 -14.13 -3.51
CA LEU A 131 -0.10 -14.40 -4.78
C LEU A 131 -1.16 -13.34 -5.09
N ILE A 132 -1.97 -12.99 -4.09
CA ILE A 132 -2.95 -11.89 -4.23
C ILE A 132 -2.24 -10.55 -4.45
N GLY A 133 -1.11 -10.30 -3.79
CA GLY A 133 -0.29 -9.12 -4.02
C GLY A 133 0.24 -9.04 -5.46
N ILE A 134 0.66 -10.15 -6.05
CA ILE A 134 1.09 -10.22 -7.45
C ILE A 134 -0.09 -9.90 -8.38
N GLY A 135 -1.23 -10.55 -8.18
CA GLY A 135 -2.43 -10.35 -9.00
C GLY A 135 -3.01 -8.93 -8.93
N GLU A 136 -2.64 -8.13 -7.94
CA GLU A 136 -2.98 -6.70 -7.83
C GLU A 136 -2.49 -5.86 -9.04
N ILE A 137 -1.63 -6.44 -9.90
CA ILE A 137 -1.21 -5.85 -11.18
C ILE A 137 -2.40 -5.46 -12.05
N VAL A 138 -3.53 -6.15 -11.96
CA VAL A 138 -4.76 -5.78 -12.67
C VAL A 138 -5.18 -4.32 -12.40
N LEU A 139 -4.87 -3.81 -11.20
CA LEU A 139 -5.17 -2.44 -10.79
C LEU A 139 -4.05 -1.44 -11.12
N LEU A 140 -2.98 -1.90 -11.77
CA LEU A 140 -1.80 -1.09 -12.06
C LEU A 140 -2.10 0.21 -12.84
N PRO A 141 -3.01 0.26 -13.83
CA PRO A 141 -3.35 1.50 -14.51
C PRO A 141 -3.76 2.64 -13.57
N LEU A 142 -4.58 2.35 -12.56
CA LEU A 142 -4.99 3.36 -11.57
C LEU A 142 -3.84 3.79 -10.66
N ASP A 143 -2.96 2.86 -10.30
CA ASP A 143 -1.78 3.16 -9.49
C ASP A 143 -0.77 4.02 -10.26
N VAL A 144 -0.56 3.75 -11.54
CA VAL A 144 0.28 4.56 -12.45
C VAL A 144 -0.28 5.97 -12.57
N LEU A 145 -1.58 6.12 -12.83
CA LEU A 145 -2.23 7.43 -12.95
C LEU A 145 -2.14 8.22 -11.63
N LYS A 146 -2.38 7.55 -10.49
CA LYS A 146 -2.21 8.14 -9.16
C LYS A 146 -0.78 8.66 -8.96
N ILE A 147 0.23 7.80 -9.14
CA ILE A 147 1.64 8.14 -8.89
C ILE A 147 2.09 9.25 -9.84
N LYS A 148 1.76 9.14 -11.12
CA LYS A 148 2.11 10.14 -12.11
C LYS A 148 1.47 11.51 -11.79
N ARG A 149 0.20 11.52 -11.35
CA ARG A 149 -0.45 12.77 -10.92
C ARG A 149 0.20 13.38 -9.68
N GLN A 150 0.68 12.56 -8.75
CA GLN A 150 1.38 13.02 -7.55
C GLN A 150 2.78 13.56 -7.85
N THR A 151 3.48 12.94 -8.81
CA THR A 151 4.90 13.22 -9.08
C THR A 151 5.13 14.07 -10.33
N ASN A 152 4.26 14.00 -11.34
CA ASN A 152 4.34 14.77 -12.58
C ASN A 152 2.95 15.25 -13.04
N PRO A 153 2.34 16.23 -12.37
CA PRO A 153 1.00 16.73 -12.72
C PRO A 153 0.93 17.35 -14.11
N GLU A 154 2.04 17.84 -14.64
CA GLU A 154 2.13 18.44 -15.98
C GLU A 154 1.73 17.45 -17.08
N ALA A 155 2.02 16.16 -16.92
CA ALA A 155 1.65 15.11 -17.87
C ALA A 155 0.14 14.99 -18.11
N PHE A 156 -0.69 15.65 -17.28
CA PHE A 156 -2.15 15.63 -17.37
C PHE A 156 -2.73 16.95 -17.93
N ARG A 157 -1.90 17.96 -18.18
CA ARG A 157 -2.39 19.26 -18.70
C ARG A 157 -3.07 19.08 -20.05
N GLY A 158 -4.32 19.55 -20.16
CA GLY A 158 -5.12 19.45 -21.38
C GLY A 158 -5.60 18.04 -21.78
N ARG A 159 -5.35 17.01 -20.94
CA ARG A 159 -5.74 15.61 -21.22
C ARG A 159 -6.71 15.10 -20.15
N GLY A 160 -7.93 14.75 -20.57
CA GLY A 160 -8.89 14.03 -19.71
C GLY A 160 -8.47 12.58 -19.44
N VAL A 161 -9.03 11.96 -18.39
CA VAL A 161 -8.70 10.57 -17.99
C VAL A 161 -8.91 9.58 -19.13
N LEU A 162 -10.06 9.65 -19.81
CA LEU A 162 -10.41 8.73 -20.91
C LEU A 162 -9.42 8.88 -22.07
N LYS A 163 -9.01 10.12 -22.38
CA LYS A 163 -8.01 10.38 -23.42
C LYS A 163 -6.66 9.77 -23.04
N ILE A 164 -6.22 9.91 -21.79
CA ILE A 164 -4.97 9.30 -21.33
C ILE A 164 -5.03 7.77 -21.42
N VAL A 165 -6.13 7.16 -21.00
CA VAL A 165 -6.31 5.71 -21.09
C VAL A 165 -6.30 5.22 -22.53
N ALA A 166 -6.96 5.95 -23.43
CA ALA A 166 -6.98 5.64 -24.86
C ALA A 166 -5.60 5.81 -25.53
N ASP A 167 -4.91 6.91 -25.23
CA ASP A 167 -3.60 7.23 -25.82
C ASP A 167 -2.50 6.29 -25.30
N GLU A 168 -2.50 5.99 -24.01
CA GLU A 168 -1.41 5.23 -23.35
C GLU A 168 -1.63 3.71 -23.36
N GLY A 169 -2.89 3.27 -23.42
CA GLY A 169 -3.25 1.85 -23.52
C GLY A 169 -2.44 0.93 -22.60
N PHE A 170 -1.74 -0.04 -23.17
CA PHE A 170 -0.86 -0.95 -22.44
C PHE A 170 0.36 -0.27 -21.78
N GLY A 171 0.71 0.95 -22.16
CA GLY A 171 1.73 1.76 -21.48
C GLY A 171 1.42 2.01 -20.01
N LEU A 172 0.15 1.96 -19.60
CA LEU A 172 -0.29 2.04 -18.21
C LEU A 172 0.10 0.81 -17.37
N TYR A 173 0.47 -0.31 -18.00
CA TYR A 173 1.01 -1.49 -17.30
C TYR A 173 2.54 -1.46 -17.15
N ARG A 174 3.17 -0.35 -17.51
CA ARG A 174 4.63 -0.20 -17.39
C ARG A 174 5.09 -0.43 -15.95
N GLY A 175 6.12 -1.27 -15.82
CA GLY A 175 6.67 -1.65 -14.52
C GLY A 175 5.87 -2.72 -13.77
N TRP A 176 5.01 -3.47 -14.47
CA TRP A 176 4.22 -4.55 -13.87
C TRP A 176 5.10 -5.59 -13.16
N GLY A 177 6.22 -5.99 -13.76
CA GLY A 177 7.16 -6.94 -13.15
C GLY A 177 7.79 -6.40 -11.86
N TRP A 178 8.15 -5.11 -11.84
CA TRP A 178 8.64 -4.45 -10.62
C TRP A 178 7.57 -4.29 -9.55
N THR A 179 6.31 -4.14 -9.96
CA THR A 179 5.18 -4.13 -9.03
C THR A 179 4.95 -5.50 -8.42
N ALA A 180 5.01 -6.57 -9.23
CA ALA A 180 4.94 -7.95 -8.75
C ALA A 180 6.10 -8.28 -7.80
N ALA A 181 7.32 -7.98 -8.21
CA ALA A 181 8.53 -8.17 -7.41
C ALA A 181 8.47 -7.42 -6.07
N ARG A 182 7.84 -6.25 -6.05
CA ARG A 182 7.61 -5.47 -4.82
C ARG A 182 6.52 -6.09 -3.94
N ASN A 183 5.42 -6.53 -4.54
CA ASN A 183 4.24 -6.98 -3.79
C ASN A 183 4.46 -8.32 -3.12
N ALA A 184 5.16 -9.26 -3.74
CA ALA A 184 5.41 -10.58 -3.18
C ALA A 184 6.21 -10.52 -1.86
N PRO A 185 7.45 -10.00 -1.80
CA PRO A 185 8.21 -9.94 -0.56
C PRO A 185 7.60 -8.96 0.45
N GLY A 186 6.96 -7.87 -0.02
CA GLY A 186 6.26 -6.93 0.85
C GLY A 186 5.07 -7.57 1.58
N SER A 187 4.28 -8.39 0.90
CA SER A 187 3.18 -9.12 1.52
C SER A 187 3.69 -10.23 2.45
N PHE A 188 4.72 -10.95 2.04
CA PHE A 188 5.36 -11.95 2.89
C PHE A 188 5.87 -11.34 4.20
N ALA A 189 6.59 -10.21 4.12
CA ALA A 189 7.09 -9.50 5.29
C ALA A 189 5.97 -8.92 6.16
N LEU A 190 4.82 -8.53 5.57
CA LEU A 190 3.65 -8.08 6.32
C LEU A 190 3.12 -9.17 7.24
N PHE A 191 2.89 -10.35 6.69
CA PHE A 191 2.34 -11.47 7.47
C PHE A 191 3.40 -12.06 8.40
N GLY A 192 4.63 -12.24 7.92
CA GLY A 192 5.76 -12.73 8.73
C GLY A 192 6.08 -11.83 9.91
N GLY A 193 6.15 -10.52 9.72
CA GLY A 193 6.38 -9.55 10.79
C GLY A 193 5.23 -9.51 11.82
N SER A 194 3.99 -9.66 11.34
CA SER A 194 2.83 -9.76 12.23
C SER A 194 2.84 -11.07 13.04
N ALA A 195 3.16 -12.19 12.39
CA ALA A 195 3.28 -13.48 13.06
C ALA A 195 4.44 -13.48 14.07
N PHE A 196 5.59 -12.94 13.69
CA PHE A 196 6.75 -12.78 14.57
C PHE A 196 6.38 -12.00 15.85
N ALA A 197 5.71 -10.87 15.73
CA ALA A 197 5.27 -10.09 16.89
C ALA A 197 4.31 -10.90 17.80
N LYS A 198 3.37 -11.65 17.22
CA LYS A 198 2.44 -12.49 17.99
C LYS A 198 3.15 -13.62 18.71
N GLU A 199 4.11 -14.25 18.06
CA GLU A 199 4.81 -15.43 18.60
C GLU A 199 5.90 -15.06 19.60
N TYR A 200 6.80 -14.12 19.22
CA TYR A 200 7.98 -13.81 20.04
C TYR A 200 7.73 -12.69 21.06
N LEU A 201 6.95 -11.65 20.69
CA LEU A 201 6.68 -10.54 21.60
C LEU A 201 5.57 -10.89 22.59
N PHE A 202 4.47 -11.49 22.11
CA PHE A 202 3.30 -11.80 22.92
C PHE A 202 3.20 -13.28 23.32
N LYS A 203 4.08 -14.15 22.84
CA LYS A 203 4.13 -15.60 23.13
C LYS A 203 2.78 -16.30 22.90
N LEU A 204 2.01 -15.85 21.92
CA LEU A 204 0.70 -16.39 21.62
C LEU A 204 0.82 -17.77 20.97
N GLN A 205 0.14 -18.75 21.56
CA GLN A 205 0.02 -20.10 21.01
C GLN A 205 -1.09 -20.20 19.95
N ASP A 206 -2.16 -19.42 20.11
CA ASP A 206 -3.29 -19.34 19.20
C ASP A 206 -3.51 -17.89 18.77
N TYR A 207 -3.31 -17.61 17.49
CA TYR A 207 -3.44 -16.24 16.94
C TYR A 207 -4.89 -15.73 16.94
N ASN A 208 -5.89 -16.61 17.02
CA ASN A 208 -7.29 -16.22 17.09
C ASN A 208 -7.67 -15.64 18.45
N LYS A 209 -6.92 -16.00 19.49
CA LYS A 209 -7.10 -15.49 20.86
C LYS A 209 -6.37 -14.18 21.13
N ALA A 210 -5.72 -13.59 20.09
CA ALA A 210 -5.02 -12.34 20.25
C ALA A 210 -5.99 -11.21 20.60
N SER A 211 -5.69 -10.46 21.66
CA SER A 211 -6.43 -9.26 22.03
C SER A 211 -6.35 -8.17 20.94
N TRP A 212 -7.24 -7.19 21.01
CA TRP A 212 -7.20 -6.05 20.10
C TRP A 212 -5.82 -5.37 20.08
N PHE A 213 -5.25 -5.11 21.26
CA PHE A 213 -3.93 -4.48 21.41
C PHE A 213 -2.81 -5.32 20.78
N GLN A 214 -2.81 -6.63 21.01
CA GLN A 214 -1.83 -7.55 20.42
C GLN A 214 -1.93 -7.59 18.91
N ASN A 215 -3.14 -7.62 18.36
CA ASN A 215 -3.37 -7.54 16.91
C ASN A 215 -2.92 -6.18 16.34
N PHE A 216 -3.14 -5.10 17.06
CA PHE A 216 -2.72 -3.75 16.68
C PHE A 216 -1.18 -3.64 16.58
N VAL A 217 -0.47 -4.05 17.64
CA VAL A 217 1.01 -4.04 17.67
C VAL A 217 1.58 -4.97 16.60
N ALA A 218 1.02 -6.17 16.44
CA ALA A 218 1.41 -7.10 15.39
C ALA A 218 1.19 -6.52 13.98
N SER A 219 0.12 -5.75 13.78
CA SER A 219 -0.14 -5.07 12.50
C SER A 219 0.89 -3.96 12.22
N ILE A 220 1.31 -3.21 13.24
CA ILE A 220 2.40 -2.22 13.10
C ILE A 220 3.71 -2.92 12.75
N ALA A 221 4.07 -3.99 13.44
CA ALA A 221 5.29 -4.75 13.18
C ALA A 221 5.31 -5.31 11.75
N GLY A 222 4.21 -5.93 11.31
CA GLY A 222 4.07 -6.42 9.95
C GLY A 222 4.12 -5.31 8.90
N ALA A 223 3.43 -4.20 9.12
CA ALA A 223 3.45 -3.06 8.20
C ALA A 223 4.85 -2.43 8.10
N THR A 224 5.55 -2.30 9.23
CA THR A 224 6.93 -1.79 9.27
C THR A 224 7.88 -2.73 8.50
N ALA A 225 7.83 -4.03 8.77
CA ALA A 225 8.63 -5.03 8.06
C ALA A 225 8.37 -4.98 6.55
N SER A 226 7.09 -4.93 6.14
CA SER A 226 6.69 -4.79 4.74
C SER A 226 7.24 -3.53 4.09
N LEU A 227 7.18 -2.38 4.76
CA LEU A 227 7.69 -1.12 4.23
C LEU A 227 9.21 -1.15 4.04
N VAL A 228 9.95 -1.69 5.01
CA VAL A 228 11.41 -1.79 4.94
C VAL A 228 11.84 -2.72 3.81
N VAL A 229 11.26 -3.92 3.74
CA VAL A 229 11.60 -4.93 2.72
C VAL A 229 11.23 -4.46 1.30
N SER A 230 10.10 -3.79 1.15
CA SER A 230 9.65 -3.31 -0.16
C SER A 230 10.20 -1.94 -0.57
N ALA A 231 10.87 -1.20 0.34
CA ALA A 231 11.34 0.16 0.09
C ALA A 231 12.21 0.31 -1.18
N PRO A 232 13.22 -0.54 -1.44
CA PRO A 232 14.04 -0.42 -2.65
C PRO A 232 13.21 -0.55 -3.92
N LEU A 233 12.32 -1.53 -3.96
CA LEU A 233 11.46 -1.80 -5.10
C LEU A 233 10.37 -0.73 -5.27
N ASP A 234 9.91 -0.13 -4.17
CA ASP A 234 8.98 1.01 -4.19
C ASP A 234 9.58 2.24 -4.87
N VAL A 235 10.86 2.52 -4.61
CA VAL A 235 11.56 3.64 -5.26
C VAL A 235 11.71 3.38 -6.76
N ILE A 236 12.19 2.21 -7.15
CA ILE A 236 12.37 1.83 -8.56
C ILE A 236 11.03 1.89 -9.30
N LYS A 237 10.00 1.24 -8.75
CA LYS A 237 8.63 1.27 -9.29
C LYS A 237 8.14 2.71 -9.49
N THR A 238 8.29 3.56 -8.47
CA THR A 238 7.82 4.95 -8.53
C THR A 238 8.55 5.74 -9.62
N ARG A 239 9.84 5.52 -9.81
CA ARG A 239 10.62 6.18 -10.87
C ARG A 239 10.22 5.70 -12.26
N ILE A 240 9.98 4.40 -12.44
CA ILE A 240 9.48 3.87 -13.72
C ILE A 240 8.13 4.50 -14.07
N GLN A 241 7.23 4.58 -13.09
CA GLN A 241 5.88 5.12 -13.27
C GLN A 241 5.85 6.65 -13.42
N ASN A 242 6.87 7.35 -12.93
CA ASN A 242 6.99 8.81 -13.09
C ASN A 242 7.52 9.21 -14.47
N ARG A 243 8.24 8.34 -15.20
CA ARG A 243 8.80 8.66 -16.53
C ARG A 243 7.71 9.00 -17.53
N ASN A 244 8.05 9.88 -18.49
CA ASN A 244 7.17 10.20 -19.60
C ASN A 244 6.84 8.94 -20.38
N PHE A 245 5.63 8.87 -20.94
CA PHE A 245 5.20 7.73 -21.73
C PHE A 245 6.01 7.60 -23.03
N GLU A 246 6.41 8.75 -23.61
CA GLU A 246 7.17 8.82 -24.88
C GLU A 246 8.61 8.30 -24.77
N ASN A 247 9.23 8.41 -23.58
CA ASN A 247 10.62 7.98 -23.38
C ASN A 247 10.74 7.06 -22.16
N PRO A 248 10.37 5.77 -22.30
CA PRO A 248 10.42 4.81 -21.19
C PRO A 248 11.87 4.40 -20.90
N GLU A 249 12.25 4.53 -19.63
CA GLU A 249 13.50 3.98 -19.12
C GLU A 249 13.26 2.66 -18.41
N GLY A 250 14.02 1.61 -18.77
CA GLY A 250 13.87 0.29 -18.15
C GLY A 250 14.29 0.29 -16.69
N GLY A 251 13.63 -0.53 -15.85
CA GLY A 251 13.88 -0.57 -14.40
C GLY A 251 15.32 -0.93 -14.03
N PHE A 252 15.98 -1.81 -14.79
CA PHE A 252 17.39 -2.15 -14.57
C PHE A 252 18.34 -0.95 -14.84
N LYS A 253 18.03 -0.13 -15.84
CA LYS A 253 18.80 1.08 -16.11
C LYS A 253 18.62 2.11 -14.99
N ILE A 254 17.40 2.25 -14.47
CA ILE A 254 17.11 3.10 -13.31
C ILE A 254 17.87 2.59 -12.09
N LEU A 255 17.85 1.27 -11.81
CA LEU A 255 18.57 0.65 -10.71
C LEU A 255 20.07 0.95 -10.79
N THR A 256 20.68 0.74 -11.96
CA THR A 256 22.11 1.00 -12.18
C THR A 256 22.47 2.47 -11.99
N LYS A 257 21.65 3.39 -12.53
CA LYS A 257 21.84 4.84 -12.34
C LYS A 257 21.73 5.25 -10.87
N MET A 258 20.75 4.69 -10.15
CA MET A 258 20.60 4.95 -8.71
C MET A 258 21.83 4.52 -7.92
N ALA A 259 22.30 3.29 -8.15
CA ALA A 259 23.45 2.75 -7.46
C ALA A 259 24.74 3.57 -7.72
N ARG A 260 24.97 3.96 -8.99
CA ARG A 260 26.17 4.71 -9.37
C ARG A 260 26.15 6.18 -8.95
N ASN A 261 25.00 6.87 -9.15
CA ASN A 261 24.97 8.33 -9.05
C ASN A 261 24.47 8.82 -7.69
N GLU A 262 23.61 8.06 -7.02
CA GLU A 262 22.95 8.49 -5.79
C GLU A 262 23.37 7.67 -4.55
N GLY A 263 23.87 6.46 -4.76
CA GLY A 263 24.29 5.55 -3.70
C GLY A 263 23.11 4.77 -3.06
N ILE A 264 23.43 3.93 -2.08
CA ILE A 264 22.48 3.00 -1.44
C ILE A 264 21.32 3.72 -0.74
N SER A 265 21.57 4.90 -0.16
CA SER A 265 20.53 5.68 0.53
C SER A 265 19.35 6.08 -0.38
N ALA A 266 19.58 6.16 -1.69
CA ALA A 266 18.52 6.46 -2.66
C ALA A 266 17.40 5.42 -2.70
N PHE A 267 17.72 4.17 -2.41
CA PHE A 267 16.74 3.07 -2.38
C PHE A 267 15.74 3.15 -1.22
N PHE A 268 16.02 3.99 -0.23
CA PHE A 268 15.18 4.20 0.94
C PHE A 268 14.52 5.58 0.98
N LYS A 269 14.60 6.35 -0.12
CA LYS A 269 13.92 7.64 -0.23
C LYS A 269 12.41 7.46 -0.02
N GLY A 270 11.81 8.31 0.80
CA GLY A 270 10.38 8.27 1.13
C GLY A 270 9.98 7.18 2.15
N LEU A 271 10.91 6.37 2.67
CA LEU A 271 10.63 5.39 3.71
C LEU A 271 10.28 6.06 5.04
N VAL A 272 11.05 7.07 5.45
CA VAL A 272 10.86 7.76 6.74
C VAL A 272 9.44 8.33 6.90
N PRO A 273 8.89 9.15 6.00
CA PRO A 273 7.52 9.63 6.14
C PRO A 273 6.49 8.50 6.19
N LYS A 274 6.70 7.41 5.46
CA LYS A 274 5.82 6.24 5.51
C LYS A 274 5.87 5.55 6.88
N LEU A 275 7.05 5.33 7.44
CA LEU A 275 7.22 4.71 8.75
C LEU A 275 6.57 5.54 9.86
N LEU A 276 6.83 6.86 9.89
CA LEU A 276 6.27 7.77 10.88
C LEU A 276 4.72 7.79 10.87
N MET A 277 4.11 7.58 9.71
CA MET A 277 2.66 7.59 9.58
C MET A 277 2.01 6.21 9.69
N THR A 278 2.77 5.12 9.76
CA THR A 278 2.21 3.77 9.84
C THR A 278 1.35 3.56 11.10
N GLY A 279 1.86 3.95 12.26
CA GLY A 279 1.13 3.88 13.52
C GLY A 279 -0.15 4.72 13.51
N PRO A 280 -0.08 6.06 13.34
CA PRO A 280 -1.25 6.93 13.28
C PRO A 280 -2.30 6.49 12.25
N LYS A 281 -1.84 6.07 11.08
CA LYS A 281 -2.71 5.58 10.00
C LYS A 281 -3.47 4.32 10.39
N LEU A 282 -2.81 3.37 11.03
CA LEU A 282 -3.45 2.14 11.50
C LEU A 282 -4.45 2.43 12.62
N VAL A 283 -4.09 3.28 13.61
CA VAL A 283 -5.02 3.70 14.68
C VAL A 283 -6.28 4.31 14.07
N PHE A 284 -6.11 5.29 13.19
CA PHE A 284 -7.22 5.97 12.53
C PHE A 284 -8.12 5.01 11.75
N SER A 285 -7.51 4.13 10.94
CA SER A 285 -8.24 3.17 10.11
C SER A 285 -9.00 2.14 10.94
N PHE A 286 -8.41 1.65 12.02
CA PHE A 286 -9.07 0.72 12.95
C PHE A 286 -10.23 1.39 13.69
N TRP A 287 -9.98 2.56 14.28
CA TRP A 287 -11.00 3.31 15.01
C TRP A 287 -12.21 3.61 14.12
N LEU A 288 -11.95 4.12 12.93
CA LEU A 288 -13.02 4.49 12.02
C LEU A 288 -13.80 3.28 11.49
N ALA A 289 -13.12 2.17 11.19
CA ALA A 289 -13.78 0.93 10.79
C ALA A 289 -14.68 0.37 11.89
N GLN A 290 -14.21 0.36 13.14
CA GLN A 290 -15.00 -0.11 14.28
C GLN A 290 -16.22 0.80 14.56
N THR A 291 -16.16 2.08 14.20
CA THR A 291 -17.28 3.00 14.35
C THR A 291 -18.28 2.85 13.19
N LEU A 292 -17.77 2.77 11.96
CA LEU A 292 -18.63 2.79 10.77
C LEU A 292 -19.31 1.44 10.48
N ILE A 293 -18.65 0.30 10.75
CA ILE A 293 -19.25 -1.01 10.47
C ILE A 293 -20.54 -1.22 11.26
N PRO A 294 -20.59 -1.02 12.59
CA PRO A 294 -21.83 -1.14 13.35
C PRO A 294 -22.88 -0.08 12.96
N ALA A 295 -22.45 1.15 12.60
CA ALA A 295 -23.35 2.19 12.15
C ALA A 295 -24.07 1.80 10.84
N PHE A 296 -23.32 1.28 9.85
CA PHE A 296 -23.92 0.77 8.63
C PHE A 296 -24.80 -0.46 8.86
N ASP A 297 -24.42 -1.34 9.79
CA ASP A 297 -25.19 -2.52 10.11
C ASP A 297 -26.57 -2.16 10.68
N LYS A 298 -26.64 -1.15 11.57
CA LYS A 298 -27.92 -0.62 12.08
C LYS A 298 -28.79 -0.05 10.95
N VAL A 299 -28.21 0.73 10.05
CA VAL A 299 -28.92 1.32 8.91
C VAL A 299 -29.46 0.24 7.96
N ILE A 300 -28.65 -0.78 7.68
CA ILE A 300 -29.04 -1.91 6.79
C ILE A 300 -30.10 -2.80 7.46
N ALA A 301 -29.99 -3.03 8.77
CA ALA A 301 -30.94 -3.82 9.54
C ALA A 301 -32.28 -3.08 9.83
N GLY A 302 -32.39 -1.81 9.44
CA GLY A 302 -33.60 -1.01 9.67
C GLY A 302 -33.87 -0.68 11.15
N LYS A 303 -32.81 -0.65 11.95
CA LYS A 303 -32.88 -0.34 13.40
C LYS A 303 -32.28 1.02 13.74
#